data_900db33e97f733344f07894db9b84804
#
_entry.id   900db33e97f733344f07894db9b84804
#
_cell.length_a   1.000
_cell.length_b   1.000
_cell.length_c   1.000
_cell.angle_alpha   90.00
_cell.angle_beta   90.00
_cell.angle_gamma   90.00
#
_symmetry.space_group_name_H-M   'P 1'
#
loop_
_entity.id
_entity.type
_entity.pdbx_description
1 polymer ?
#
loop_
_entity_poly.entity_id
_entity_poly.type
_entity_poly.pdbx_seq_one_letter_code
_entity_poly.pdbx_strand_id
1 'polypeptide(L)'
;GVPSYKEMGWQSGFFVNSDMAEEYGIDLSTVKTLEDYTEVLKTVKEKSTAAGESVIGVSGMSFNLTTPYESLTGTPTLPGASPVSAYGNFAGEAEVFNQYASQDYMDYCSLVRDWYNNGYLSADPVNYDSDTANRDNDFANGKLFSYVISYAPGAAEAEEAKTGHGVTFVPLLDPLFETRNAMGGLLAISSASEYPEKALEFINLLNTDEYVGTLIRHGIEGEHHTAVGDTQIDRTMGGTLDPADNGYDYTYGWQFGTPFNQKWDISYPENIEEM
;
A
#
# COMPACT_ATOMS: atom_id res chain seq x y z
N GLY A 1 -3.86 20.68 -15.60
CA GLY A 1 -4.18 19.27 -15.36
C GLY A 1 -5.48 19.14 -14.57
N VAL A 2 -6.13 18.00 -14.74
CA VAL A 2 -7.31 17.59 -13.94
C VAL A 2 -6.82 16.54 -12.96
N PRO A 3 -6.91 16.76 -11.64
CA PRO A 3 -6.50 15.76 -10.67
C PRO A 3 -7.48 14.58 -10.66
N SER A 4 -6.96 13.39 -10.41
CA SER A 4 -7.80 12.25 -10.07
C SER A 4 -8.47 12.50 -8.72
N TYR A 5 -9.79 12.36 -8.66
CA TYR A 5 -10.53 12.45 -7.41
C TYR A 5 -10.46 11.10 -6.69
N LYS A 6 -9.59 11.02 -5.71
CA LYS A 6 -9.30 9.82 -4.92
C LYS A 6 -9.14 10.18 -3.46
N GLU A 7 -8.88 9.19 -2.62
CA GLU A 7 -8.51 9.43 -1.22
C GLU A 7 -7.34 10.45 -1.15
N MET A 8 -7.51 11.48 -0.36
CA MET A 8 -6.51 12.56 -0.19
C MET A 8 -5.68 12.38 1.08
N GLY A 9 -6.18 11.58 2.02
CA GLY A 9 -5.42 11.16 3.17
C GLY A 9 -4.40 10.10 2.78
N TRP A 10 -3.24 10.11 3.43
CA TRP A 10 -2.19 9.12 3.27
C TRP A 10 -1.77 8.60 4.63
N GLN A 11 -1.78 7.31 4.79
CA GLN A 11 -1.33 6.62 5.99
C GLN A 11 -0.49 5.41 5.60
N SER A 12 0.64 5.24 6.25
CA SER A 12 1.45 4.03 6.10
C SER A 12 1.61 3.33 7.43
N GLY A 13 1.88 2.05 7.34
CA GLY A 13 2.07 1.17 8.46
C GLY A 13 2.46 -0.22 7.97
N PHE A 14 2.10 -1.21 8.75
CA PHE A 14 2.38 -2.60 8.44
C PHE A 14 1.07 -3.37 8.19
N PHE A 15 1.02 -4.14 7.11
CA PHE A 15 0.11 -5.29 7.06
C PHE A 15 0.76 -6.44 7.81
N VAL A 16 0.02 -6.99 8.76
CA VAL A 16 0.47 -8.05 9.64
C VAL A 16 -0.44 -9.25 9.48
N ASN A 17 0.13 -10.43 9.36
CA ASN A 17 -0.61 -11.70 9.42
C ASN A 17 -1.16 -11.87 10.85
N SER A 18 -2.46 -11.61 11.03
CA SER A 18 -3.11 -11.64 12.34
C SER A 18 -3.28 -13.05 12.89
N ASP A 19 -3.35 -14.07 12.05
CA ASP A 19 -3.41 -15.47 12.49
C ASP A 19 -2.09 -15.84 13.20
N MET A 20 -0.94 -15.43 12.62
CA MET A 20 0.36 -15.63 13.25
C MET A 20 0.53 -14.77 14.51
N ALA A 21 -0.01 -13.54 14.52
CA ALA A 21 0.03 -12.69 15.70
C ALA A 21 -0.74 -13.33 16.87
N GLU A 22 -1.92 -13.88 16.60
CA GLU A 22 -2.72 -14.60 17.59
C GLU A 22 -1.99 -15.86 18.07
N GLU A 23 -1.44 -16.67 17.17
CA GLU A 23 -0.69 -17.89 17.51
C GLU A 23 0.51 -17.58 18.40
N TYR A 24 1.22 -16.49 18.14
CA TYR A 24 2.41 -16.08 18.90
C TYR A 24 2.06 -15.29 20.17
N GLY A 25 0.78 -14.96 20.36
CA GLY A 25 0.29 -14.21 21.53
C GLY A 25 0.69 -12.73 21.51
N ILE A 26 0.76 -12.14 20.32
CA ILE A 26 1.15 -10.74 20.10
C ILE A 26 -0.10 -9.85 20.10
N ASP A 27 -0.14 -8.85 20.97
CA ASP A 27 -1.18 -7.81 20.98
C ASP A 27 -0.75 -6.61 20.11
N LEU A 28 -1.25 -6.55 18.87
CA LEU A 28 -0.94 -5.50 17.92
C LEU A 28 -1.50 -4.12 18.32
N SER A 29 -2.51 -4.07 19.19
CA SER A 29 -3.13 -2.80 19.62
C SER A 29 -2.20 -1.92 20.46
N THR A 30 -1.17 -2.52 21.03
CA THR A 30 -0.17 -1.85 21.87
C THR A 30 0.94 -1.17 21.07
N VAL A 31 1.05 -1.47 19.78
CA VAL A 31 2.10 -0.94 18.89
C VAL A 31 1.79 0.50 18.51
N LYS A 32 2.72 1.42 18.81
CA LYS A 32 2.61 2.85 18.50
C LYS A 32 3.88 3.42 17.89
N THR A 33 5.01 2.75 18.05
CA THR A 33 6.33 3.19 17.59
C THR A 33 7.08 2.07 16.89
N LEU A 34 8.17 2.40 16.21
CA LEU A 34 9.08 1.41 15.63
C LEU A 34 9.80 0.59 16.71
N GLU A 35 9.99 1.17 17.89
CA GLU A 35 10.55 0.47 19.04
C GLU A 35 9.58 -0.58 19.57
N ASP A 36 8.27 -0.26 19.70
CA ASP A 36 7.25 -1.24 20.05
C ASP A 36 7.22 -2.38 19.03
N TYR A 37 7.33 -2.01 17.73
CA TYR A 37 7.36 -2.99 16.65
C TYR A 37 8.60 -3.88 16.69
N THR A 38 9.74 -3.39 17.20
CA THR A 38 10.94 -4.20 17.43
C THR A 38 10.67 -5.36 18.40
N GLU A 39 9.90 -5.12 19.46
CA GLU A 39 9.53 -6.20 20.40
C GLU A 39 8.57 -7.23 19.77
N VAL A 40 7.70 -6.79 18.86
CA VAL A 40 6.89 -7.70 18.03
C VAL A 40 7.79 -8.60 17.19
N LEU A 41 8.72 -8.02 16.42
CA LEU A 41 9.63 -8.77 15.55
C LEU A 41 10.52 -9.75 16.32
N LYS A 42 10.96 -9.36 17.50
CA LYS A 42 11.71 -10.24 18.40
C LYS A 42 10.86 -11.44 18.82
N THR A 43 9.61 -11.21 19.23
CA THR A 43 8.67 -12.28 19.59
C THR A 43 8.43 -13.23 18.42
N VAL A 44 8.20 -12.70 17.21
CA VAL A 44 8.06 -13.51 15.99
C VAL A 44 9.28 -14.39 15.77
N LYS A 45 10.48 -13.83 15.88
CA LYS A 45 11.74 -14.57 15.70
C LYS A 45 11.92 -15.67 16.74
N GLU A 46 11.63 -15.40 17.99
CA GLU A 46 11.74 -16.37 19.08
C GLU A 46 10.76 -17.53 18.92
N LYS A 47 9.49 -17.21 18.63
CA LYS A 47 8.40 -18.19 18.47
C LYS A 47 8.58 -19.08 17.25
N SER A 48 8.85 -18.47 16.07
CA SER A 48 9.08 -19.24 14.85
C SER A 48 10.31 -20.15 14.95
N THR A 49 11.39 -19.65 15.56
CA THR A 49 12.59 -20.48 15.80
C THR A 49 12.29 -21.64 16.74
N ALA A 50 11.53 -21.43 17.80
CA ALA A 50 11.14 -22.48 18.73
C ALA A 50 10.23 -23.54 18.06
N ALA A 51 9.42 -23.13 17.10
CA ALA A 51 8.60 -24.04 16.26
C ALA A 51 9.42 -24.78 15.18
N GLY A 52 10.67 -24.40 14.95
CA GLY A 52 11.51 -24.93 13.86
C GLY A 52 11.20 -24.33 12.51
N GLU A 53 10.56 -23.18 12.49
CA GLU A 53 10.13 -22.45 11.28
C GLU A 53 11.10 -21.32 10.94
N SER A 54 11.12 -20.94 9.66
CA SER A 54 11.89 -19.79 9.18
C SER A 54 10.91 -18.73 8.68
N VAL A 55 10.58 -17.79 9.56
CA VAL A 55 9.67 -16.68 9.26
C VAL A 55 10.49 -15.39 9.13
N ILE A 56 10.25 -14.64 8.05
CA ILE A 56 10.73 -13.27 7.87
C ILE A 56 9.79 -12.37 8.68
N GLY A 57 10.34 -11.57 9.59
CA GLY A 57 9.54 -10.71 10.45
C GLY A 57 8.90 -9.56 9.69
N VAL A 58 9.67 -8.86 8.86
CA VAL A 58 9.17 -7.72 8.08
C VAL A 58 9.88 -7.56 6.74
N SER A 59 9.14 -7.12 5.73
CA SER A 59 9.59 -6.75 4.38
C SER A 59 9.26 -5.29 4.06
N GLY A 60 9.92 -4.74 3.03
CA GLY A 60 9.72 -3.37 2.57
C GLY A 60 10.57 -2.32 3.29
N MET A 61 11.51 -2.74 4.14
CA MET A 61 12.33 -1.82 4.96
C MET A 61 13.67 -1.45 4.32
N SER A 62 14.14 -2.17 3.31
CA SER A 62 15.53 -2.09 2.84
C SER A 62 15.69 -1.66 1.39
N PHE A 63 14.68 -1.84 0.54
CA PHE A 63 14.78 -1.55 -0.90
C PHE A 63 15.07 -0.07 -1.17
N ASN A 64 14.40 0.81 -0.44
CA ASN A 64 14.63 2.25 -0.48
C ASN A 64 14.42 2.82 0.92
N LEU A 65 15.48 2.93 1.71
CA LEU A 65 15.38 3.38 3.10
C LEU A 65 14.72 4.75 3.27
N THR A 66 14.73 5.59 2.25
CA THR A 66 14.09 6.90 2.30
C THR A 66 12.56 6.78 2.36
N THR A 67 11.98 5.96 1.50
CA THR A 67 10.50 5.81 1.44
C THR A 67 9.91 5.22 2.72
N PRO A 68 10.42 4.10 3.28
CA PRO A 68 9.94 3.61 4.56
C PRO A 68 10.15 4.62 5.70
N TYR A 69 11.29 5.32 5.74
CA TYR A 69 11.52 6.38 6.71
C TYR A 69 10.44 7.44 6.67
N GLU A 70 10.21 8.04 5.49
CA GLU A 70 9.16 9.06 5.30
C GLU A 70 7.79 8.53 5.69
N SER A 71 7.47 7.33 5.24
CA SER A 71 6.17 6.70 5.44
C SER A 71 5.87 6.35 6.90
N LEU A 72 6.88 5.95 7.64
CA LEU A 72 6.72 5.44 9.01
C LEU A 72 7.02 6.50 10.08
N THR A 73 7.72 7.59 9.74
CA THR A 73 8.06 8.67 10.67
C THR A 73 7.30 9.98 10.42
N GLY A 74 6.59 10.07 9.30
CA GLY A 74 5.87 11.29 8.92
C GLY A 74 6.78 12.46 8.53
N THR A 75 8.00 12.17 8.02
CA THR A 75 8.97 13.18 7.59
C THR A 75 9.01 13.23 6.06
N PRO A 76 8.15 14.00 5.38
CA PRO A 76 8.05 14.00 3.93
C PRO A 76 9.22 14.72 3.27
N THR A 77 9.54 14.29 2.04
CA THR A 77 10.46 15.02 1.18
C THR A 77 9.78 16.19 0.47
N LEU A 78 10.56 17.24 0.15
CA LEU A 78 10.08 18.34 -0.67
C LEU A 78 9.82 17.88 -2.12
N PRO A 79 8.66 18.23 -2.72
CA PRO A 79 8.40 17.94 -4.11
C PRO A 79 9.49 18.50 -5.03
N GLY A 80 10.06 17.64 -5.89
CA GLY A 80 11.10 18.01 -6.85
C GLY A 80 12.49 18.18 -6.28
N ALA A 81 12.69 18.06 -4.97
CA ALA A 81 13.99 18.07 -4.31
C ALA A 81 14.36 16.65 -3.87
N SER A 82 14.58 15.78 -4.84
CA SER A 82 15.02 14.40 -4.53
C SER A 82 16.52 14.38 -4.22
N PRO A 83 16.96 13.59 -3.30
CA PRO A 83 16.35 12.95 -2.11
C PRO A 83 16.81 13.62 -0.81
N VAL A 84 17.05 14.90 -0.79
CA VAL A 84 17.96 15.55 0.16
C VAL A 84 17.27 16.53 1.12
N SER A 85 16.02 16.85 0.94
CA SER A 85 15.37 17.82 1.81
C SER A 85 14.01 17.35 2.29
N ALA A 86 13.84 17.35 3.59
CA ALA A 86 12.59 17.01 4.25
C ALA A 86 12.08 18.18 5.08
N TYR A 87 10.77 18.24 5.29
CA TYR A 87 10.18 19.15 6.26
C TYR A 87 10.39 18.60 7.67
N GLY A 88 10.80 19.44 8.58
CA GLY A 88 10.62 19.18 10.01
C GLY A 88 9.17 19.33 10.37
N ASN A 89 8.65 18.39 11.05
CA ASN A 89 7.38 18.13 11.66
C ASN A 89 6.16 18.99 11.26
N PHE A 90 5.00 18.35 11.09
CA PHE A 90 3.71 18.95 10.70
C PHE A 90 3.07 19.82 11.78
N ALA A 91 3.58 19.83 13.01
CA ALA A 91 2.98 20.49 14.14
C ALA A 91 3.64 21.85 14.49
N GLY A 92 4.66 22.26 13.73
CA GLY A 92 5.45 23.43 14.07
C GLY A 92 5.86 24.29 12.88
N GLU A 93 6.91 25.06 13.06
CA GLU A 93 7.54 25.84 12.00
C GLU A 93 8.17 24.91 10.96
N ALA A 94 7.85 25.14 9.67
CA ALA A 94 8.41 24.37 8.59
C ALA A 94 9.91 24.69 8.44
N GLU A 95 10.76 23.74 8.73
CA GLU A 95 12.19 23.82 8.52
C GLU A 95 12.62 22.92 7.38
N VAL A 96 13.45 23.44 6.48
CA VAL A 96 14.04 22.66 5.41
C VAL A 96 15.44 22.22 5.82
N PHE A 97 15.66 20.91 5.86
CA PHE A 97 16.93 20.35 6.29
C PHE A 97 17.38 19.18 5.40
N ASN A 98 18.63 18.80 5.47
CA ASN A 98 19.13 17.59 4.83
C ASN A 98 18.75 16.37 5.67
N GLN A 99 17.76 15.62 5.23
CA GLN A 99 17.24 14.42 5.88
C GLN A 99 18.38 13.44 6.22
N TYR A 100 19.27 13.16 5.27
CA TYR A 100 20.36 12.21 5.46
C TYR A 100 21.42 12.64 6.49
N ALA A 101 21.46 13.92 6.83
CA ALA A 101 22.34 14.45 7.87
C ALA A 101 21.65 14.58 9.22
N SER A 102 20.35 14.26 9.31
CA SER A 102 19.61 14.34 10.56
C SER A 102 19.93 13.15 11.48
N GLN A 103 19.86 13.40 12.79
CA GLN A 103 20.05 12.34 13.78
C GLN A 103 18.93 11.30 13.68
N ASP A 104 17.69 11.74 13.48
CA ASP A 104 16.51 10.86 13.38
C ASP A 104 16.65 9.84 12.23
N TYR A 105 17.18 10.28 11.06
CA TYR A 105 17.45 9.37 9.96
C TYR A 105 18.58 8.37 10.29
N MET A 106 19.60 8.83 10.96
CA MET A 106 20.72 7.95 11.39
C MET A 106 20.26 6.92 12.43
N ASP A 107 19.37 7.31 13.34
CA ASP A 107 18.79 6.42 14.34
C ASP A 107 17.89 5.38 13.66
N TYR A 108 17.05 5.79 12.71
CA TYR A 108 16.26 4.89 11.88
C TYR A 108 17.14 3.88 11.12
N CYS A 109 18.20 4.33 10.45
CA CYS A 109 19.12 3.44 9.75
C CYS A 109 19.79 2.45 10.70
N SER A 110 20.10 2.88 11.94
CA SER A 110 20.66 2.02 12.97
C SER A 110 19.66 0.96 13.42
N LEU A 111 18.39 1.35 13.62
CA LEU A 111 17.30 0.43 13.95
C LEU A 111 17.12 -0.65 12.88
N VAL A 112 17.03 -0.25 11.60
CA VAL A 112 16.86 -1.20 10.49
C VAL A 112 18.07 -2.14 10.37
N ARG A 113 19.28 -1.63 10.58
CA ARG A 113 20.49 -2.46 10.63
C ARG A 113 20.45 -3.46 11.78
N ASP A 114 19.93 -3.06 12.94
CA ASP A 114 19.79 -3.96 14.08
C ASP A 114 18.73 -5.03 13.81
N TRP A 115 17.63 -4.69 13.13
CA TRP A 115 16.66 -5.67 12.66
C TRP A 115 17.26 -6.69 11.71
N TYR A 116 18.11 -6.23 10.77
CA TYR A 116 18.85 -7.12 9.88
C TYR A 116 19.80 -8.06 10.66
N ASN A 117 20.61 -7.51 11.57
CA ASN A 117 21.56 -8.28 12.36
C ASN A 117 20.90 -9.32 13.27
N ASN A 118 19.68 -9.04 13.74
CA ASN A 118 18.90 -9.97 14.54
C ASN A 118 18.09 -10.98 13.68
N GLY A 119 18.16 -10.88 12.36
CA GLY A 119 17.51 -11.79 11.44
C GLY A 119 15.97 -11.61 11.39
N TYR A 120 15.48 -10.38 11.58
CA TYR A 120 14.09 -10.03 11.41
C TYR A 120 13.74 -9.74 9.96
N LEU A 121 14.72 -9.37 9.14
CA LEU A 121 14.60 -9.20 7.71
C LEU A 121 15.04 -10.47 6.95
N SER A 122 14.76 -10.52 5.65
CA SER A 122 15.35 -11.50 4.75
C SER A 122 16.88 -11.46 4.83
N ALA A 123 17.54 -12.57 4.53
CA ALA A 123 19.02 -12.63 4.49
C ALA A 123 19.61 -11.77 3.35
N ASP A 124 18.84 -11.54 2.30
CA ASP A 124 19.17 -10.62 1.20
C ASP A 124 18.00 -9.64 1.00
N PRO A 125 17.85 -8.65 1.92
CA PRO A 125 16.66 -7.84 1.97
C PRO A 125 16.52 -6.93 0.75
N VAL A 126 17.61 -6.46 0.16
CA VAL A 126 17.56 -5.57 -1.02
C VAL A 126 16.98 -6.28 -2.23
N ASN A 127 17.41 -7.49 -2.51
CA ASN A 127 16.86 -8.28 -3.62
C ASN A 127 15.46 -8.79 -3.29
N TYR A 128 15.22 -9.19 -2.06
CA TYR A 128 13.90 -9.65 -1.62
C TYR A 128 12.83 -8.56 -1.75
N ASP A 129 13.09 -7.37 -1.23
CA ASP A 129 12.15 -6.25 -1.25
C ASP A 129 11.99 -5.62 -2.65
N SER A 130 12.89 -5.91 -3.60
CA SER A 130 12.80 -5.42 -4.98
C SER A 130 11.75 -6.15 -5.82
N ASP A 131 11.30 -7.33 -5.38
CA ASP A 131 10.32 -8.16 -6.07
C ASP A 131 9.08 -8.39 -5.17
N THR A 132 7.99 -7.71 -5.50
CA THR A 132 6.73 -7.83 -4.76
C THR A 132 6.14 -9.23 -4.81
N ALA A 133 6.43 -10.02 -5.85
CA ALA A 133 5.96 -11.40 -5.96
C ALA A 133 6.56 -12.29 -4.86
N ASN A 134 7.81 -12.07 -4.46
CA ASN A 134 8.42 -12.78 -3.32
C ASN A 134 7.66 -12.50 -2.03
N ARG A 135 7.40 -11.22 -1.77
CA ARG A 135 6.63 -10.76 -0.60
C ARG A 135 5.23 -11.39 -0.57
N ASP A 136 4.49 -11.27 -1.68
CA ASP A 136 3.12 -11.73 -1.78
C ASP A 136 3.02 -13.26 -1.61
N ASN A 137 3.93 -14.00 -2.25
CA ASN A 137 4.00 -15.45 -2.11
C ASN A 137 4.36 -15.89 -0.67
N ASP A 138 5.35 -15.25 -0.05
CA ASP A 138 5.77 -15.63 1.30
C ASP A 138 4.74 -15.22 2.34
N PHE A 139 4.03 -14.10 2.16
CA PHE A 139 2.94 -13.70 3.03
C PHE A 139 1.77 -14.69 2.93
N ALA A 140 1.35 -15.05 1.71
CA ALA A 140 0.29 -16.03 1.48
C ALA A 140 0.65 -17.46 1.95
N ASN A 141 1.94 -17.80 2.07
CA ASN A 141 2.40 -19.09 2.57
C ASN A 141 2.80 -19.08 4.06
N GLY A 142 2.53 -18.01 4.80
CA GLY A 142 2.87 -17.90 6.22
C GLY A 142 4.38 -17.86 6.51
N LYS A 143 5.20 -17.45 5.54
CA LYS A 143 6.66 -17.30 5.69
C LYS A 143 7.11 -15.87 5.92
N LEU A 144 6.22 -14.92 5.73
CA LEU A 144 6.41 -13.50 6.03
C LEU A 144 5.34 -13.07 7.04
N PHE A 145 5.76 -12.48 8.16
CA PHE A 145 4.84 -12.00 9.19
C PHE A 145 4.20 -10.67 8.82
N SER A 146 4.97 -9.75 8.24
CA SER A 146 4.47 -8.41 7.95
C SER A 146 5.23 -7.71 6.84
N TYR A 147 4.62 -6.66 6.28
CA TYR A 147 5.28 -5.78 5.32
C TYR A 147 4.76 -4.35 5.37
N VAL A 148 5.61 -3.40 4.95
CA VAL A 148 5.25 -1.97 4.87
C VAL A 148 4.28 -1.73 3.72
N ILE A 149 3.21 -0.99 3.98
CA ILE A 149 2.18 -0.65 3.00
C ILE A 149 1.65 0.78 3.22
N SER A 150 1.26 1.43 2.14
CA SER A 150 0.37 2.59 2.19
C SER A 150 -1.06 2.09 2.23
N TYR A 151 -1.80 2.44 3.28
CA TYR A 151 -3.15 1.95 3.51
C TYR A 151 -4.16 2.70 2.65
N ALA A 152 -5.13 1.96 2.16
CA ALA A 152 -6.39 2.48 1.63
C ALA A 152 -7.55 1.69 2.27
N PRO A 153 -8.74 2.28 2.42
CA PRO A 153 -9.91 1.56 2.93
C PRO A 153 -10.17 0.28 2.14
N GLY A 154 -10.52 -0.80 2.84
CA GLY A 154 -10.76 -2.12 2.24
C GLY A 154 -9.52 -2.89 1.80
N ALA A 155 -8.32 -2.32 1.90
CA ALA A 155 -7.10 -2.99 1.44
C ALA A 155 -6.70 -4.19 2.31
N ALA A 156 -7.01 -4.17 3.61
CA ALA A 156 -6.75 -5.30 4.49
C ALA A 156 -7.66 -6.48 4.14
N GLU A 157 -8.95 -6.21 3.94
CA GLU A 157 -9.96 -7.20 3.55
C GLU A 157 -9.66 -7.82 2.17
N ALA A 158 -9.21 -6.99 1.23
CA ALA A 158 -8.77 -7.46 -0.09
C ALA A 158 -7.54 -8.37 0.01
N GLU A 159 -6.59 -8.06 0.89
CA GLU A 159 -5.43 -8.91 1.13
C GLU A 159 -5.80 -10.21 1.86
N GLU A 160 -6.76 -10.17 2.80
CA GLU A 160 -7.33 -11.38 3.41
C GLU A 160 -7.95 -12.31 2.36
N ALA A 161 -8.77 -11.75 1.47
CA ALA A 161 -9.42 -12.52 0.40
C ALA A 161 -8.38 -13.15 -0.55
N LYS A 162 -7.27 -12.45 -0.83
CA LYS A 162 -6.20 -12.90 -1.71
C LYS A 162 -5.35 -14.01 -1.07
N THR A 163 -5.05 -13.89 0.21
CA THR A 163 -4.07 -14.76 0.90
C THR A 163 -4.71 -15.88 1.71
N GLY A 164 -5.98 -15.73 2.09
CA GLY A 164 -6.69 -16.66 2.98
C GLY A 164 -6.26 -16.59 4.43
N HIS A 165 -5.47 -15.57 4.82
CA HIS A 165 -5.06 -15.28 6.19
C HIS A 165 -5.72 -14.02 6.70
N GLY A 166 -5.95 -13.93 8.01
CA GLY A 166 -6.35 -12.69 8.65
C GLY A 166 -5.25 -11.62 8.49
N VAL A 167 -5.66 -10.39 8.16
CA VAL A 167 -4.73 -9.27 7.95
C VAL A 167 -5.15 -8.09 8.82
N THR A 168 -4.22 -7.59 9.62
CA THR A 168 -4.42 -6.38 10.43
C THR A 168 -3.49 -5.28 9.94
N PHE A 169 -4.05 -4.09 9.69
CA PHE A 169 -3.24 -2.90 9.47
C PHE A 169 -2.81 -2.28 10.79
N VAL A 170 -1.50 -2.11 10.96
CA VAL A 170 -0.89 -1.49 12.15
C VAL A 170 -0.29 -0.15 11.75
N PRO A 171 -1.01 0.97 11.97
CA PRO A 171 -0.49 2.30 11.70
C PRO A 171 0.48 2.75 12.80
N LEU A 172 1.51 3.49 12.41
CA LEU A 172 2.39 4.19 13.35
C LEU A 172 2.10 5.69 13.44
N LEU A 173 1.33 6.22 12.50
CA LEU A 173 0.98 7.64 12.36
C LEU A 173 -0.51 7.79 12.08
N ASP A 174 -1.04 8.94 12.46
CA ASP A 174 -2.35 9.38 11.98
C ASP A 174 -2.31 9.67 10.47
N PRO A 175 -3.45 9.60 9.75
CA PRO A 175 -3.50 9.93 8.34
C PRO A 175 -2.99 11.35 8.06
N LEU A 176 -2.11 11.48 7.07
CA LEU A 176 -1.53 12.74 6.65
C LEU A 176 -2.25 13.29 5.42
N PHE A 177 -2.50 14.60 5.42
CA PHE A 177 -3.08 15.31 4.30
C PHE A 177 -2.06 16.29 3.72
N GLU A 178 -1.64 16.04 2.49
CA GLU A 178 -0.66 16.86 1.81
C GLU A 178 -1.16 17.25 0.41
N THR A 179 -0.74 18.42 -0.07
CA THR A 179 -1.08 18.89 -1.42
C THR A 179 -0.63 17.89 -2.50
N ARG A 180 0.52 17.24 -2.31
CA ARG A 180 1.01 16.22 -3.27
C ARG A 180 0.07 15.02 -3.40
N ASN A 181 -0.64 14.64 -2.35
CA ASN A 181 -1.59 13.52 -2.39
C ASN A 181 -2.83 13.89 -3.20
N ALA A 182 -3.33 15.12 -3.04
CA ALA A 182 -4.43 15.63 -3.87
C ALA A 182 -4.04 15.79 -5.36
N MET A 183 -2.75 15.90 -5.66
CA MET A 183 -2.21 16.08 -7.01
C MET A 183 -1.42 14.85 -7.51
N GLY A 184 -1.51 13.73 -6.81
CA GLY A 184 -0.71 12.53 -7.10
C GLY A 184 -1.01 11.90 -8.47
N GLY A 185 -2.22 12.06 -8.99
CA GLY A 185 -2.61 11.67 -10.34
C GLY A 185 -3.16 12.89 -11.09
N LEU A 186 -2.51 13.29 -12.18
CA LEU A 186 -2.93 14.41 -13.02
C LEU A 186 -3.09 13.97 -14.46
N LEU A 187 -4.29 14.13 -15.01
CA LEU A 187 -4.51 14.03 -16.44
C LEU A 187 -4.38 15.41 -17.10
N ALA A 188 -3.69 15.49 -18.21
CA ALA A 188 -3.52 16.70 -18.95
C ALA A 188 -3.83 16.47 -20.44
N ILE A 189 -4.41 17.49 -21.08
CA ILE A 189 -4.63 17.50 -22.51
C ILE A 189 -3.41 18.16 -23.16
N SER A 190 -2.81 17.47 -24.13
CA SER A 190 -1.69 18.02 -24.88
C SER A 190 -2.09 19.31 -25.62
N SER A 191 -1.22 20.32 -25.62
CA SER A 191 -1.43 21.52 -26.40
C SER A 191 -1.37 21.27 -27.94
N ALA A 192 -0.88 20.10 -28.35
CA ALA A 192 -0.86 19.65 -29.73
C ALA A 192 -2.08 18.79 -30.11
N SER A 193 -3.05 18.62 -29.19
CA SER A 193 -4.27 17.85 -29.48
C SER A 193 -5.12 18.55 -30.55
N GLU A 194 -5.53 17.81 -31.56
CA GLU A 194 -6.47 18.29 -32.59
C GLU A 194 -7.92 18.33 -32.06
N TYR A 195 -8.21 17.61 -30.96
CA TYR A 195 -9.56 17.45 -30.41
C TYR A 195 -9.59 17.65 -28.90
N PRO A 196 -9.20 18.83 -28.38
CA PRO A 196 -9.07 19.05 -26.94
C PRO A 196 -10.40 18.96 -26.18
N GLU A 197 -11.52 19.37 -26.81
CA GLU A 197 -12.86 19.25 -26.23
C GLU A 197 -13.25 17.78 -26.07
N LYS A 198 -12.95 16.92 -27.06
CA LYS A 198 -13.22 15.47 -26.97
C LYS A 198 -12.37 14.81 -25.91
N ALA A 199 -11.12 15.23 -25.76
CA ALA A 199 -10.25 14.74 -24.69
C ALA A 199 -10.82 15.14 -23.31
N LEU A 200 -11.34 16.37 -23.18
CA LEU A 200 -11.99 16.81 -21.94
C LEU A 200 -13.28 16.05 -21.65
N GLU A 201 -14.13 15.80 -22.68
CA GLU A 201 -15.33 14.95 -22.54
C GLU A 201 -14.95 13.56 -22.03
N PHE A 202 -13.89 12.94 -22.54
CA PHE A 202 -13.42 11.64 -22.09
C PHE A 202 -12.94 11.68 -20.63
N ILE A 203 -12.15 12.68 -20.25
CA ILE A 203 -11.72 12.87 -18.85
C ILE A 203 -12.95 13.05 -17.95
N ASN A 204 -13.98 13.76 -18.40
CA ASN A 204 -15.21 13.90 -17.63
C ASN A 204 -15.94 12.55 -17.46
N LEU A 205 -16.04 11.74 -18.51
CA LEU A 205 -16.65 10.40 -18.43
C LEU A 205 -15.92 9.49 -17.42
N LEU A 206 -14.59 9.55 -17.36
CA LEU A 206 -13.81 8.81 -16.36
C LEU A 206 -14.17 9.16 -14.90
N ASN A 207 -14.75 10.33 -14.68
CA ASN A 207 -15.14 10.80 -13.34
C ASN A 207 -16.67 10.71 -13.07
N THR A 208 -17.49 10.49 -14.10
CA THR A 208 -18.95 10.61 -13.95
C THR A 208 -19.74 9.41 -14.48
N ASP A 209 -19.12 8.52 -15.24
CA ASP A 209 -19.78 7.35 -15.82
C ASP A 209 -19.20 6.06 -15.23
N GLU A 210 -20.00 5.36 -14.42
CA GLU A 210 -19.63 4.12 -13.73
C GLU A 210 -19.19 3.02 -14.71
N TYR A 211 -19.86 2.92 -15.85
CA TYR A 211 -19.52 1.92 -16.85
C TYR A 211 -18.11 2.18 -17.41
N VAL A 212 -17.81 3.43 -17.75
CA VAL A 212 -16.47 3.81 -18.24
C VAL A 212 -15.41 3.60 -17.15
N GLY A 213 -15.70 3.98 -15.92
CA GLY A 213 -14.82 3.74 -14.77
C GLY A 213 -14.52 2.25 -14.57
N THR A 214 -15.54 1.42 -14.55
CA THR A 214 -15.43 -0.04 -14.41
C THR A 214 -14.69 -0.67 -15.60
N LEU A 215 -15.04 -0.27 -16.83
CA LEU A 215 -14.39 -0.76 -18.05
C LEU A 215 -12.86 -0.52 -18.05
N ILE A 216 -12.45 0.69 -17.68
CA ILE A 216 -11.01 1.04 -17.63
C ILE A 216 -10.26 0.29 -16.54
N ARG A 217 -10.91 -0.02 -15.42
CA ARG A 217 -10.26 -0.67 -14.30
C ARG A 217 -10.29 -2.19 -14.33
N HIS A 218 -11.40 -2.73 -14.81
CA HIS A 218 -11.69 -4.17 -14.70
C HIS A 218 -11.88 -4.85 -16.04
N GLY A 219 -11.81 -4.10 -17.17
CA GLY A 219 -11.99 -4.64 -18.51
C GLY A 219 -13.46 -4.90 -18.87
N ILE A 220 -13.68 -5.85 -19.77
CA ILE A 220 -14.97 -6.12 -20.40
C ILE A 220 -15.74 -7.18 -19.61
N GLU A 221 -16.99 -6.87 -19.26
CA GLU A 221 -17.89 -7.82 -18.63
C GLU A 221 -18.12 -9.05 -19.52
N GLY A 222 -18.08 -10.23 -18.90
CA GLY A 222 -18.18 -11.52 -19.58
C GLY A 222 -16.88 -12.03 -20.19
N GLU A 223 -15.82 -11.20 -20.24
CA GLU A 223 -14.49 -11.58 -20.72
C GLU A 223 -13.44 -11.51 -19.59
N HIS A 224 -13.48 -10.46 -18.79
CA HIS A 224 -12.49 -10.21 -17.73
C HIS A 224 -13.10 -10.23 -16.33
N HIS A 225 -14.41 -10.09 -16.22
CA HIS A 225 -15.17 -10.16 -14.96
C HIS A 225 -16.63 -10.49 -15.24
N THR A 226 -17.35 -10.86 -14.19
CA THR A 226 -18.82 -10.94 -14.19
C THR A 226 -19.41 -9.96 -13.18
N ALA A 227 -20.60 -9.43 -13.46
CA ALA A 227 -21.31 -8.58 -12.51
C ALA A 227 -21.81 -9.40 -11.31
N VAL A 228 -21.73 -8.82 -10.12
CA VAL A 228 -22.27 -9.36 -8.86
C VAL A 228 -23.20 -8.33 -8.24
N GLY A 229 -24.50 -8.55 -8.38
CA GLY A 229 -25.49 -7.53 -8.02
C GLY A 229 -25.32 -6.24 -8.83
N ASP A 230 -25.65 -5.12 -8.20
CA ASP A 230 -25.63 -3.81 -8.88
C ASP A 230 -24.29 -3.06 -8.67
N THR A 231 -23.53 -3.39 -7.61
CA THR A 231 -22.41 -2.59 -7.12
C THR A 231 -21.04 -3.27 -7.24
N GLN A 232 -21.00 -4.60 -7.42
CA GLN A 232 -19.74 -5.33 -7.44
C GLN A 232 -19.51 -6.12 -8.74
N ILE A 233 -18.28 -6.52 -8.93
CA ILE A 233 -17.84 -7.45 -9.98
C ILE A 233 -17.03 -8.59 -9.36
N ASP A 234 -16.93 -9.70 -10.08
CA ASP A 234 -16.10 -10.84 -9.74
C ASP A 234 -15.09 -11.11 -10.86
N ARG A 235 -13.81 -10.83 -10.61
CA ARG A 235 -12.71 -11.09 -11.54
C ARG A 235 -12.33 -12.56 -11.63
N THR A 236 -12.81 -13.39 -10.71
CA THR A 236 -12.67 -14.86 -10.79
C THR A 236 -13.71 -15.51 -11.70
N MET A 237 -14.70 -14.74 -12.15
CA MET A 237 -15.82 -15.23 -12.96
C MET A 237 -16.49 -16.48 -12.33
N GLY A 238 -16.79 -16.40 -11.03
CA GLY A 238 -17.35 -17.52 -10.26
C GLY A 238 -16.35 -18.62 -9.96
N GLY A 239 -15.06 -18.29 -9.85
CA GLY A 239 -13.97 -19.23 -9.59
C GLY A 239 -13.51 -20.03 -10.80
N THR A 240 -13.90 -19.62 -12.00
CA THR A 240 -13.49 -20.30 -13.26
C THR A 240 -12.25 -19.67 -13.89
N LEU A 241 -11.86 -18.49 -13.46
CA LEU A 241 -10.70 -17.75 -13.95
C LEU A 241 -9.80 -17.36 -12.78
N ASP A 242 -8.50 -17.64 -12.90
CA ASP A 242 -7.51 -17.05 -12.00
C ASP A 242 -7.35 -15.57 -12.35
N PRO A 243 -7.51 -14.63 -11.40
CA PRO A 243 -7.30 -13.20 -11.66
C PRO A 243 -5.92 -12.87 -12.24
N ALA A 244 -4.89 -13.68 -11.96
CA ALA A 244 -3.56 -13.54 -12.55
C ALA A 244 -3.54 -13.88 -14.05
N ASP A 245 -4.44 -14.76 -14.52
CA ASP A 245 -4.58 -15.19 -15.90
C ASP A 245 -5.65 -14.39 -16.67
N ASN A 246 -6.28 -13.41 -16.04
CA ASN A 246 -7.38 -12.62 -16.57
C ASN A 246 -7.02 -11.88 -17.88
N GLY A 247 -5.73 -11.58 -18.10
CA GLY A 247 -5.26 -10.86 -19.27
C GLY A 247 -5.53 -9.34 -19.24
N TYR A 248 -6.29 -8.87 -18.27
CA TYR A 248 -6.56 -7.46 -18.03
C TYR A 248 -6.30 -7.11 -16.57
N ASP A 249 -5.16 -6.50 -16.30
CA ASP A 249 -4.83 -5.97 -14.97
C ASP A 249 -4.40 -4.52 -15.08
N TYR A 250 -5.23 -3.62 -14.55
CA TYR A 250 -4.90 -2.22 -14.49
C TYR A 250 -4.46 -1.84 -13.07
N THR A 251 -3.19 -2.10 -12.79
CA THR A 251 -2.56 -1.92 -11.47
C THR A 251 -2.59 -0.47 -10.96
N TYR A 252 -2.70 0.51 -11.86
CA TYR A 252 -2.62 1.94 -11.53
C TYR A 252 -3.97 2.68 -11.69
N GLY A 253 -5.08 2.02 -11.37
CA GLY A 253 -6.43 2.57 -11.49
C GLY A 253 -6.65 3.93 -10.80
N TRP A 254 -5.88 4.22 -9.75
CA TRP A 254 -5.88 5.50 -9.06
C TRP A 254 -5.41 6.71 -9.90
N GLN A 255 -4.78 6.48 -11.05
CA GLN A 255 -4.31 7.54 -11.96
C GLN A 255 -5.38 8.06 -12.91
N PHE A 256 -6.48 7.33 -13.09
CA PHE A 256 -7.52 7.66 -14.07
C PHE A 256 -8.87 7.89 -13.39
N GLY A 257 -9.39 9.09 -13.56
CA GLY A 257 -10.72 9.44 -13.05
C GLY A 257 -10.82 9.35 -11.53
N THR A 258 -11.84 8.66 -11.04
CA THR A 258 -12.08 8.45 -9.62
C THR A 258 -12.31 6.98 -9.29
N PRO A 259 -11.76 6.44 -8.22
CA PRO A 259 -12.10 5.10 -7.73
C PRO A 259 -13.53 5.03 -7.18
N PHE A 260 -14.17 6.17 -6.86
CA PHE A 260 -15.52 6.24 -6.32
C PHE A 260 -16.61 6.16 -7.41
N ASN A 261 -16.25 5.99 -8.68
CA ASN A 261 -17.16 5.88 -9.79
C ASN A 261 -16.86 4.61 -10.60
N GLN A 262 -16.97 3.46 -9.92
CA GLN A 262 -16.73 2.14 -10.50
C GLN A 262 -17.46 1.08 -9.68
N LYS A 263 -17.63 -0.11 -10.24
CA LYS A 263 -17.97 -1.29 -9.46
C LYS A 263 -16.69 -1.88 -8.84
N TRP A 264 -16.78 -2.26 -7.60
CA TRP A 264 -15.65 -2.85 -6.88
C TRP A 264 -15.60 -4.36 -7.03
N ASP A 265 -14.42 -4.94 -7.02
CA ASP A 265 -14.26 -6.40 -6.96
C ASP A 265 -14.77 -6.97 -5.63
N ILE A 266 -15.33 -8.19 -5.65
CA ILE A 266 -15.85 -8.87 -4.45
C ILE A 266 -14.81 -9.13 -3.36
N SER A 267 -13.52 -8.96 -3.63
CA SER A 267 -12.46 -8.97 -2.61
C SER A 267 -12.52 -7.76 -1.68
N TYR A 268 -13.24 -6.70 -2.08
CA TYR A 268 -13.48 -5.53 -1.25
C TYR A 268 -14.84 -5.62 -0.55
N PRO A 269 -14.99 -5.02 0.64
CA PRO A 269 -16.29 -4.95 1.32
C PRO A 269 -17.36 -4.25 0.47
N GLU A 270 -18.63 -4.69 0.58
CA GLU A 270 -19.74 -4.04 -0.14
C GLU A 270 -19.91 -2.55 0.21
N ASN A 271 -19.52 -2.16 1.42
CA ASN A 271 -19.61 -0.78 1.92
C ASN A 271 -18.32 0.02 1.75
N ILE A 272 -17.45 -0.36 0.83
CA ILE A 272 -16.14 0.28 0.61
C ILE A 272 -16.25 1.80 0.41
N GLU A 273 -17.33 2.27 -0.21
CA GLU A 273 -17.58 3.70 -0.47
C GLU A 273 -17.93 4.49 0.80
N GLU A 274 -18.32 3.80 1.89
CA GLU A 274 -18.67 4.40 3.17
C GLU A 274 -17.47 4.44 4.15
N MET A 275 -16.39 3.72 3.81
CA MET A 275 -15.17 3.59 4.60
C MET A 275 -14.17 4.72 4.32
#